data_da229b81f6c5fc82b3918ee1f734f649
#
_entry.id   da229b81f6c5fc82b3918ee1f734f649
#
_cell.length_a   1.000
_cell.length_b   1.000
_cell.length_c   1.000
_cell.angle_alpha   90.00
_cell.angle_beta   90.00
_cell.angle_gamma   90.00
#
_symmetry.space_group_name_H-M   'P 1'
#
loop_
_entity.id
_entity.type
_entity.pdbx_description
1 polymer ?
#
loop_
_entity_poly.entity_id
_entity_poly.type
_entity_poly.pdbx_seq_one_letter_code
_entity_poly.pdbx_strand_id
1 'polypeptide(L)'
;MAGGYKALDELRQSGDVKAIGIGVNEIDVSLRALDYGKWDIFLLAGRYTLLEQRSALQELFPKCASKSVKIIIGGPFNSGILVGGKTWNYENAPKEVIDKAHRLAIVCKSHCVPMPAAALRFPLAHPAVKSVIPGCRNPQEFKQLMEWWNTKIPTELWSDLKSQGLIDQIAPVPGA
;
A
#
# COMPACT_ATOMS: atom_id res chain seq x y z
N MET A 1 4.98 -18.74 -15.61
CA MET A 1 3.62 -18.13 -15.65
C MET A 1 2.64 -18.85 -16.57
N ALA A 2 3.06 -19.44 -17.69
CA ALA A 2 2.13 -20.00 -18.69
C ALA A 2 1.08 -20.97 -18.12
N GLY A 3 1.49 -21.98 -17.35
CA GLY A 3 0.56 -22.96 -16.80
C GLY A 3 -0.33 -22.41 -15.68
N GLY A 4 0.24 -21.64 -14.75
CA GLY A 4 -0.52 -21.10 -13.61
C GLY A 4 -1.58 -20.09 -14.02
N TYR A 5 -1.26 -19.16 -14.92
CA TYR A 5 -2.25 -18.22 -15.44
C TYR A 5 -3.38 -18.94 -16.16
N LYS A 6 -3.03 -19.88 -17.05
CA LYS A 6 -4.03 -20.66 -17.80
C LYS A 6 -5.02 -21.37 -16.88
N ALA A 7 -4.52 -22.06 -15.87
CA ALA A 7 -5.37 -22.75 -14.90
C ALA A 7 -6.30 -21.78 -14.12
N LEU A 8 -5.78 -20.62 -13.69
CA LEU A 8 -6.59 -19.60 -13.02
C LEU A 8 -7.65 -19.02 -13.96
N ASP A 9 -7.29 -18.77 -15.22
CA ASP A 9 -8.22 -18.24 -16.21
C ASP A 9 -9.33 -19.24 -16.57
N GLU A 10 -9.00 -20.53 -16.67
CA GLU A 10 -9.98 -21.61 -16.83
C GLU A 10 -10.97 -21.66 -15.67
N LEU A 11 -10.51 -21.55 -14.41
CA LEU A 11 -11.39 -21.50 -13.23
C LEU A 11 -12.29 -20.26 -13.24
N ARG A 12 -11.80 -19.11 -13.73
CA ARG A 12 -12.64 -17.91 -13.89
C ARG A 12 -13.68 -18.09 -15.01
N GLN A 13 -13.30 -18.68 -16.14
CA GLN A 13 -14.19 -18.91 -17.26
C GLN A 13 -15.28 -19.94 -16.93
N SER A 14 -14.98 -20.97 -16.14
CA SER A 14 -15.98 -21.95 -15.63
C SER A 14 -16.92 -21.35 -14.58
N GLY A 15 -16.56 -20.21 -13.98
CA GLY A 15 -17.33 -19.56 -12.91
C GLY A 15 -17.03 -20.07 -11.51
N ASP A 16 -16.03 -20.97 -11.35
CA ASP A 16 -15.60 -21.48 -10.05
C ASP A 16 -14.97 -20.38 -9.18
N VAL A 17 -14.33 -19.39 -9.82
CA VAL A 17 -13.86 -18.17 -9.16
C VAL A 17 -14.37 -16.93 -9.90
N LYS A 18 -14.61 -15.84 -9.15
CA LYS A 18 -15.13 -14.57 -9.71
C LYS A 18 -14.02 -13.66 -10.25
N ALA A 19 -12.82 -13.82 -9.72
CA ALA A 19 -11.69 -12.93 -10.03
C ALA A 19 -10.38 -13.68 -9.81
N ILE A 20 -9.35 -13.31 -10.58
CA ILE A 20 -8.02 -13.87 -10.46
C ILE A 20 -6.98 -12.75 -10.33
N GLY A 21 -5.88 -13.04 -9.65
CA GLY A 21 -4.82 -12.07 -9.45
C GLY A 21 -3.53 -12.70 -8.99
N ILE A 22 -2.55 -11.84 -8.68
CA ILE A 22 -1.29 -12.24 -8.08
C ILE A 22 -1.01 -11.42 -6.83
N GLY A 23 -0.25 -11.99 -5.88
CA GLY A 23 0.31 -11.28 -4.73
C GLY A 23 1.82 -11.24 -4.84
N VAL A 24 2.40 -10.02 -4.86
CA VAL A 24 3.84 -9.81 -5.03
C VAL A 24 4.31 -8.56 -4.29
N ASN A 25 5.62 -8.48 -4.06
CA ASN A 25 6.26 -7.28 -3.52
C ASN A 25 6.92 -6.44 -4.62
N GLU A 26 7.16 -7.01 -5.80
CA GLU A 26 7.96 -6.41 -6.86
C GLU A 26 7.07 -5.76 -7.92
N ILE A 27 7.36 -4.50 -8.23
CA ILE A 27 6.64 -3.73 -9.27
C ILE A 27 6.89 -4.34 -10.66
N ASP A 28 8.12 -4.73 -10.98
CA ASP A 28 8.48 -5.31 -12.27
C ASP A 28 7.77 -6.65 -12.53
N VAL A 29 7.59 -7.48 -11.49
CA VAL A 29 6.81 -8.73 -11.59
C VAL A 29 5.34 -8.42 -11.90
N SER A 30 4.77 -7.40 -11.24
CA SER A 30 3.41 -6.94 -11.50
C SER A 30 3.26 -6.42 -12.94
N LEU A 31 4.22 -5.63 -13.43
CA LEU A 31 4.22 -5.11 -14.80
C LEU A 31 4.29 -6.22 -15.84
N ARG A 32 5.18 -7.20 -15.65
CA ARG A 32 5.27 -8.39 -16.53
C ARG A 32 3.99 -9.21 -16.51
N ALA A 33 3.35 -9.35 -15.34
CA ALA A 33 2.07 -10.07 -15.25
C ALA A 33 0.97 -9.37 -16.07
N LEU A 34 0.90 -8.04 -16.03
CA LEU A 34 -0.06 -7.26 -16.82
C LEU A 34 0.10 -7.47 -18.33
N ASP A 35 1.31 -7.70 -18.80
CA ASP A 35 1.56 -7.95 -20.22
C ASP A 35 1.26 -9.41 -20.62
N TYR A 36 1.17 -10.32 -19.63
CA TYR A 36 0.97 -11.73 -19.86
C TYR A 36 -0.49 -12.15 -20.01
N GLY A 37 -1.41 -11.50 -19.30
CA GLY A 37 -2.81 -11.94 -19.29
C GLY A 37 -3.79 -10.90 -18.76
N LYS A 38 -5.06 -11.28 -18.72
CA LYS A 38 -6.16 -10.47 -18.16
C LYS A 38 -6.31 -10.78 -16.67
N TRP A 39 -5.98 -9.84 -15.83
CA TRP A 39 -6.09 -9.93 -14.38
C TRP A 39 -7.20 -9.03 -13.86
N ASP A 40 -7.76 -9.36 -12.72
CA ASP A 40 -8.81 -8.58 -12.07
C ASP A 40 -8.24 -7.73 -10.93
N ILE A 41 -7.31 -8.30 -10.15
CA ILE A 41 -6.79 -7.65 -8.94
C ILE A 41 -5.36 -8.09 -8.64
N PHE A 42 -4.53 -7.18 -8.13
CA PHE A 42 -3.20 -7.50 -7.61
C PHE A 42 -3.12 -7.16 -6.12
N LEU A 43 -2.44 -8.00 -5.34
CA LEU A 43 -1.99 -7.66 -4.00
C LEU A 43 -0.53 -7.21 -4.10
N LEU A 44 -0.30 -5.94 -3.83
CA LEU A 44 1.02 -5.31 -3.84
C LEU A 44 1.44 -5.01 -2.40
N ALA A 45 2.51 -5.65 -1.92
CA ALA A 45 2.94 -5.49 -0.55
C ALA A 45 4.11 -4.50 -0.43
N GLY A 46 3.94 -3.50 0.46
CA GLY A 46 4.98 -2.57 0.87
C GLY A 46 5.47 -1.58 -0.19
N ARG A 47 4.84 -1.47 -1.37
CA ARG A 47 5.29 -0.61 -2.48
C ARG A 47 4.39 0.59 -2.77
N TYR A 48 3.29 0.73 -2.03
CA TYR A 48 2.49 1.95 -2.01
C TYR A 48 2.05 2.25 -0.58
N THR A 49 2.89 2.97 0.14
CA THR A 49 2.78 3.26 1.57
C THR A 49 3.26 4.69 1.83
N LEU A 50 3.28 5.16 3.08
CA LEU A 50 3.89 6.46 3.43
C LEU A 50 5.39 6.54 3.11
N LEU A 51 6.10 5.41 3.04
CA LEU A 51 7.53 5.38 2.72
C LEU A 51 7.80 5.25 1.23
N GLU A 52 6.98 4.50 0.52
CA GLU A 52 7.22 4.15 -0.88
C GLU A 52 5.98 4.47 -1.73
N GLN A 53 6.13 5.30 -2.75
CA GLN A 53 5.01 5.65 -3.64
C GLN A 53 5.42 5.65 -5.12
N ARG A 54 6.64 6.10 -5.43
CA ARG A 54 7.04 6.58 -6.74
C ARG A 54 6.84 5.55 -7.87
N SER A 55 7.42 4.37 -7.72
CA SER A 55 7.34 3.35 -8.77
C SER A 55 5.90 2.84 -8.97
N ALA A 56 5.13 2.72 -7.89
CA ALA A 56 3.72 2.36 -8.01
C ALA A 56 2.93 3.43 -8.79
N LEU A 57 3.11 4.71 -8.44
CA LEU A 57 2.40 5.83 -9.08
C LEU A 57 2.80 6.04 -10.53
N GLN A 58 4.08 5.96 -10.84
CA GLN A 58 4.59 6.31 -12.17
C GLN A 58 4.50 5.16 -13.18
N GLU A 59 4.61 3.92 -12.71
CA GLU A 59 4.75 2.76 -13.59
C GLU A 59 3.56 1.81 -13.52
N LEU A 60 3.19 1.34 -12.31
CA LEU A 60 2.22 0.26 -12.16
C LEU A 60 0.77 0.75 -12.25
N PHE A 61 0.40 1.78 -11.49
CA PHE A 61 -1.00 2.20 -11.40
C PHE A 61 -1.59 2.72 -12.71
N PRO A 62 -0.86 3.48 -13.55
CA PRO A 62 -1.35 3.85 -14.87
C PRO A 62 -1.66 2.63 -15.76
N LYS A 63 -0.79 1.61 -15.75
CA LYS A 63 -1.02 0.36 -16.48
C LYS A 63 -2.19 -0.44 -15.90
N CYS A 64 -2.30 -0.53 -14.58
CA CYS A 64 -3.44 -1.17 -13.93
C CYS A 64 -4.76 -0.48 -14.31
N ALA A 65 -4.78 0.84 -14.31
CA ALA A 65 -5.96 1.63 -14.69
C ALA A 65 -6.37 1.36 -16.14
N SER A 66 -5.41 1.36 -17.09
CA SER A 66 -5.68 1.09 -18.51
C SER A 66 -6.22 -0.33 -18.77
N LYS A 67 -5.90 -1.29 -17.90
CA LYS A 67 -6.37 -2.69 -17.98
C LYS A 67 -7.49 -3.01 -16.98
N SER A 68 -8.00 -2.01 -16.26
CA SER A 68 -9.06 -2.15 -15.23
C SER A 68 -8.69 -3.08 -14.06
N VAL A 69 -7.39 -3.31 -13.82
CA VAL A 69 -6.89 -4.11 -12.71
C VAL A 69 -6.93 -3.29 -11.42
N LYS A 70 -7.49 -3.88 -10.35
CA LYS A 70 -7.58 -3.27 -9.03
C LYS A 70 -6.38 -3.66 -8.17
N ILE A 71 -6.11 -2.88 -7.12
CA ILE A 71 -4.99 -3.10 -6.22
C ILE A 71 -5.49 -3.31 -4.79
N ILE A 72 -4.93 -4.29 -4.12
CA ILE A 72 -4.96 -4.45 -2.68
C ILE A 72 -3.56 -4.13 -2.16
N ILE A 73 -3.46 -3.30 -1.14
CA ILE A 73 -2.18 -2.99 -0.50
C ILE A 73 -1.97 -3.92 0.70
N GLY A 74 -0.97 -4.79 0.60
CA GLY A 74 -0.45 -5.56 1.72
C GLY A 74 0.67 -4.80 2.44
N GLY A 75 0.90 -5.13 3.71
CA GLY A 75 2.01 -4.58 4.48
C GLY A 75 2.07 -3.04 4.56
N PRO A 76 0.96 -2.34 4.89
CA PRO A 76 0.93 -0.86 4.90
C PRO A 76 1.92 -0.25 5.89
N PHE A 77 2.43 -1.04 6.83
CA PHE A 77 3.40 -0.61 7.84
C PHE A 77 4.86 -0.88 7.47
N ASN A 78 5.17 -1.31 6.23
CA ASN A 78 6.52 -1.61 5.74
C ASN A 78 7.34 -2.45 6.73
N SER A 79 6.88 -3.69 6.95
CA SER A 79 7.51 -4.66 7.88
C SER A 79 7.61 -4.18 9.33
N GLY A 80 6.80 -3.19 9.72
CA GLY A 80 6.67 -2.71 11.09
C GLY A 80 7.35 -1.38 11.40
N ILE A 81 8.17 -0.81 10.49
CA ILE A 81 8.85 0.46 10.77
C ILE A 81 7.86 1.61 11.00
N LEU A 82 6.71 1.62 10.31
CA LEU A 82 5.68 2.66 10.47
C LEU A 82 4.81 2.49 11.73
N VAL A 83 5.06 1.45 12.52
CA VAL A 83 4.48 1.25 13.88
C VAL A 83 5.55 1.30 14.98
N GLY A 84 6.72 1.85 14.69
CA GLY A 84 7.82 2.01 15.64
C GLY A 84 8.80 0.84 15.69
N GLY A 85 8.70 -0.14 14.79
CA GLY A 85 9.67 -1.22 14.62
C GLY A 85 10.96 -0.75 13.94
N LYS A 86 11.86 -1.70 13.69
CA LYS A 86 13.18 -1.45 13.09
C LYS A 86 13.39 -2.19 11.76
N THR A 87 12.34 -2.86 11.28
CA THR A 87 12.42 -3.70 10.09
C THR A 87 11.72 -3.03 8.91
N TRP A 88 12.35 -3.13 7.74
CA TRP A 88 11.83 -2.70 6.44
C TRP A 88 12.20 -3.78 5.40
N ASN A 89 11.25 -4.13 4.52
CA ASN A 89 11.43 -5.22 3.56
C ASN A 89 11.92 -6.54 4.21
N TYR A 90 11.43 -6.85 5.42
CA TYR A 90 11.76 -8.05 6.22
C TYR A 90 13.19 -8.09 6.76
N GLU A 91 13.98 -7.02 6.61
CA GLU A 91 15.36 -6.88 7.08
C GLU A 91 15.49 -5.65 8.00
N ASN A 92 16.66 -5.45 8.57
CA ASN A 92 16.96 -4.24 9.31
C ASN A 92 16.87 -3.02 8.38
N ALA A 93 16.12 -2.02 8.80
CA ALA A 93 15.94 -0.82 8.00
C ALA A 93 17.25 -0.03 7.87
N PRO A 94 17.63 0.40 6.64
CA PRO A 94 18.77 1.29 6.45
C PRO A 94 18.48 2.68 7.05
N LYS A 95 19.57 3.41 7.33
CA LYS A 95 19.50 4.69 8.05
C LYS A 95 18.56 5.71 7.38
N GLU A 96 18.60 5.83 6.07
CA GLU A 96 17.75 6.76 5.31
C GLU A 96 16.25 6.44 5.45
N VAL A 97 15.88 5.17 5.56
CA VAL A 97 14.50 4.74 5.80
C VAL A 97 14.07 5.05 7.22
N ILE A 98 14.95 4.82 8.20
CA ILE A 98 14.71 5.18 9.61
C ILE A 98 14.53 6.70 9.74
N ASP A 99 15.41 7.49 9.13
CA ASP A 99 15.36 8.96 9.18
C ASP A 99 14.05 9.47 8.52
N LYS A 100 13.64 8.88 7.39
CA LYS A 100 12.35 9.23 6.75
C LYS A 100 11.16 8.86 7.63
N ALA A 101 11.14 7.66 8.22
CA ALA A 101 10.08 7.23 9.12
C ALA A 101 9.99 8.14 10.36
N HIS A 102 11.13 8.58 10.89
CA HIS A 102 11.19 9.52 12.01
C HIS A 102 10.61 10.89 11.65
N ARG A 103 10.94 11.43 10.47
CA ARG A 103 10.35 12.68 9.97
C ARG A 103 8.83 12.56 9.76
N LEU A 104 8.35 11.44 9.21
CA LEU A 104 6.92 11.14 9.09
C LEU A 104 6.23 11.16 10.47
N ALA A 105 6.84 10.52 11.47
CA ALA A 105 6.31 10.48 12.83
C ALA A 105 6.23 11.86 13.48
N ILE A 106 7.24 12.74 13.26
CA ILE A 106 7.23 14.12 13.76
C ILE A 106 6.07 14.91 13.17
N VAL A 107 5.87 14.85 11.85
CA VAL A 107 4.76 15.56 11.20
C VAL A 107 3.40 14.99 11.65
N CYS A 108 3.25 13.68 11.73
CA CYS A 108 2.01 13.10 12.26
C CYS A 108 1.73 13.55 13.70
N LYS A 109 2.76 13.58 14.55
CA LYS A 109 2.64 14.03 15.95
C LYS A 109 2.24 15.49 16.07
N SER A 110 2.74 16.40 15.21
CA SER A 110 2.35 17.82 15.24
C SER A 110 0.86 18.05 14.93
N HIS A 111 0.24 17.10 14.22
CA HIS A 111 -1.21 17.08 13.97
C HIS A 111 -2.00 16.19 14.96
N CYS A 112 -1.37 15.72 16.05
CA CYS A 112 -1.98 14.78 17.01
C CYS A 112 -2.49 13.48 16.38
N VAL A 113 -1.90 13.02 15.27
CA VAL A 113 -2.26 11.81 14.54
C VAL A 113 -1.22 10.72 14.80
N PRO A 114 -1.59 9.51 15.23
CA PRO A 114 -0.68 8.38 15.22
C PRO A 114 -0.21 8.07 13.78
N MET A 115 1.08 7.96 13.55
CA MET A 115 1.62 7.64 12.22
C MET A 115 1.00 6.36 11.60
N PRO A 116 0.73 5.27 12.36
CA PRO A 116 0.02 4.10 11.83
C PRO A 116 -1.37 4.41 11.27
N ALA A 117 -2.10 5.36 11.87
CA ALA A 117 -3.40 5.77 11.35
C ALA A 117 -3.28 6.41 9.95
N ALA A 118 -2.31 7.29 9.78
CA ALA A 118 -2.00 7.87 8.47
C ALA A 118 -1.55 6.79 7.47
N ALA A 119 -0.71 5.84 7.90
CA ALA A 119 -0.24 4.73 7.06
C ALA A 119 -1.37 3.83 6.55
N LEU A 120 -2.41 3.59 7.36
CA LEU A 120 -3.59 2.82 6.95
C LEU A 120 -4.47 3.56 5.93
N ARG A 121 -4.60 4.87 6.09
CA ARG A 121 -5.55 5.66 5.29
C ARG A 121 -4.96 6.16 3.98
N PHE A 122 -3.66 6.44 3.95
CA PHE A 122 -2.97 6.98 2.77
C PHE A 122 -3.20 6.19 1.48
N PRO A 123 -3.00 4.84 1.45
CA PRO A 123 -3.12 4.10 0.21
C PRO A 123 -4.53 4.12 -0.39
N LEU A 124 -5.55 4.22 0.45
CA LEU A 124 -6.96 4.18 0.03
C LEU A 124 -7.41 5.42 -0.72
N ALA A 125 -6.64 6.50 -0.70
CA ALA A 125 -6.92 7.70 -1.47
C ALA A 125 -6.73 7.48 -2.98
N HIS A 126 -5.93 6.49 -3.38
CA HIS A 126 -5.69 6.22 -4.80
C HIS A 126 -6.86 5.39 -5.40
N PRO A 127 -7.46 5.80 -6.53
CA PRO A 127 -8.66 5.15 -7.10
C PRO A 127 -8.45 3.70 -7.53
N ALA A 128 -7.22 3.29 -7.86
CA ALA A 128 -6.89 1.90 -8.17
C ALA A 128 -6.90 1.01 -6.92
N VAL A 129 -6.66 1.56 -5.72
CA VAL A 129 -6.60 0.80 -4.46
C VAL A 129 -8.02 0.56 -3.94
N LYS A 130 -8.34 -0.70 -3.68
CA LYS A 130 -9.66 -1.11 -3.19
C LYS A 130 -9.66 -1.57 -1.74
N SER A 131 -8.52 -1.99 -1.23
CA SER A 131 -8.39 -2.45 0.15
C SER A 131 -6.96 -2.33 0.65
N VAL A 132 -6.82 -2.30 1.96
CA VAL A 132 -5.55 -2.39 2.68
C VAL A 132 -5.62 -3.56 3.64
N ILE A 133 -4.59 -4.41 3.64
CA ILE A 133 -4.52 -5.58 4.52
C ILE A 133 -3.36 -5.40 5.51
N PRO A 134 -3.62 -4.83 6.69
CA PRO A 134 -2.67 -4.82 7.79
C PRO A 134 -2.63 -6.19 8.45
N GLY A 135 -1.43 -6.68 8.81
CA GLY A 135 -1.27 -7.87 9.62
C GLY A 135 -1.49 -7.57 11.11
N CYS A 136 -2.10 -8.49 11.84
CA CYS A 136 -2.14 -8.51 13.30
C CYS A 136 -1.94 -9.95 13.79
N ARG A 137 -1.30 -10.12 14.95
CA ARG A 137 -0.89 -11.42 15.50
C ARG A 137 -1.75 -11.87 16.68
N ASN A 138 -2.48 -10.94 17.26
CA ASN A 138 -3.29 -11.17 18.46
C ASN A 138 -4.46 -10.17 18.54
N PRO A 139 -5.46 -10.41 19.43
CA PRO A 139 -6.61 -9.53 19.58
C PRO A 139 -6.28 -8.09 20.01
N GLN A 140 -5.19 -7.89 20.77
CA GLN A 140 -4.76 -6.56 21.21
C GLN A 140 -4.26 -5.72 20.03
N GLU A 141 -3.46 -6.32 19.14
CA GLU A 141 -3.03 -5.66 17.90
C GLU A 141 -4.22 -5.33 16.99
N PHE A 142 -5.19 -6.23 16.90
CA PHE A 142 -6.43 -5.96 16.14
C PHE A 142 -7.21 -4.78 16.72
N LYS A 143 -7.38 -4.73 18.05
CA LYS A 143 -8.02 -3.59 18.72
C LYS A 143 -7.29 -2.29 18.42
N GLN A 144 -5.96 -2.29 18.51
CA GLN A 144 -5.14 -1.12 18.20
C GLN A 144 -5.28 -0.70 16.72
N LEU A 145 -5.35 -1.66 15.79
CA LEU A 145 -5.63 -1.38 14.36
C LEU A 145 -6.97 -0.66 14.18
N MET A 146 -8.01 -1.10 14.90
CA MET A 146 -9.33 -0.46 14.84
C MET A 146 -9.33 0.95 15.44
N GLU A 147 -8.55 1.20 16.49
CA GLU A 147 -8.35 2.55 17.03
C GLU A 147 -7.68 3.46 16.00
N TRP A 148 -6.60 3.02 15.37
CA TRP A 148 -5.94 3.76 14.29
C TRP A 148 -6.85 3.98 13.08
N TRP A 149 -7.62 2.96 12.70
CA TRP A 149 -8.59 3.07 11.60
C TRP A 149 -9.63 4.16 11.84
N ASN A 150 -10.11 4.29 13.06
CA ASN A 150 -11.14 5.26 13.46
C ASN A 150 -10.58 6.66 13.79
N THR A 151 -9.26 6.83 13.77
CA THR A 151 -8.62 8.13 14.02
C THR A 151 -9.02 9.13 12.93
N LYS A 152 -9.50 10.30 13.34
CA LYS A 152 -9.71 11.43 12.40
C LYS A 152 -8.38 12.01 11.99
N ILE A 153 -8.17 12.20 10.70
CA ILE A 153 -6.94 12.74 10.13
C ILE A 153 -7.29 14.05 9.43
N PRO A 154 -6.73 15.18 9.90
CA PRO A 154 -6.95 16.47 9.25
C PRO A 154 -6.27 16.53 7.89
N THR A 155 -6.85 17.27 6.94
CA THR A 155 -6.32 17.42 5.56
C THR A 155 -4.98 18.12 5.55
N GLU A 156 -4.73 19.00 6.50
CA GLU A 156 -3.49 19.76 6.68
C GLU A 156 -2.27 18.83 6.88
N LEU A 157 -2.46 17.69 7.54
CA LEU A 157 -1.39 16.69 7.68
C LEU A 157 -0.83 16.26 6.32
N TRP A 158 -1.69 16.03 5.34
CA TRP A 158 -1.27 15.60 4.00
C TRP A 158 -0.54 16.71 3.26
N SER A 159 -0.99 17.94 3.42
CA SER A 159 -0.34 19.13 2.86
C SER A 159 1.08 19.28 3.41
N ASP A 160 1.25 19.13 4.73
CA ASP A 160 2.55 19.22 5.38
C ASP A 160 3.49 18.08 4.98
N LEU A 161 2.97 16.84 4.86
CA LEU A 161 3.75 15.71 4.37
C LEU A 161 4.24 15.94 2.93
N LYS A 162 3.42 16.52 2.06
CA LYS A 162 3.80 16.90 0.69
C LYS A 162 4.82 18.04 0.68
N SER A 163 4.58 19.11 1.40
CA SER A 163 5.46 20.29 1.44
C SER A 163 6.88 19.94 1.91
N GLN A 164 7.01 18.97 2.82
CA GLN A 164 8.29 18.47 3.30
C GLN A 164 8.91 17.37 2.43
N GLY A 165 8.29 17.01 1.30
CA GLY A 165 8.77 15.95 0.39
C GLY A 165 8.76 14.54 1.02
N LEU A 166 7.92 14.31 2.04
CA LEU A 166 7.81 13.02 2.72
C LEU A 166 6.91 12.06 1.96
N ILE A 167 5.93 12.58 1.24
CA ILE A 167 5.13 11.84 0.26
C ILE A 167 5.19 12.54 -1.10
N ASP A 168 4.96 11.79 -2.17
CA ASP A 168 5.04 12.30 -3.54
C ASP A 168 3.94 13.35 -3.80
N GLN A 169 4.28 14.42 -4.53
CA GLN A 169 3.35 15.51 -4.85
C GLN A 169 2.12 15.04 -5.63
N ILE A 170 2.31 14.07 -6.52
CA ILE A 170 1.21 13.51 -7.34
C ILE A 170 0.38 12.45 -6.62
N ALA A 171 0.80 12.01 -5.42
CA ALA A 171 0.06 11.00 -4.68
C ALA A 171 -1.31 11.56 -4.26
N PRO A 172 -2.43 10.89 -4.60
CA PRO A 172 -3.72 11.21 -4.02
C PRO A 172 -3.69 11.05 -2.50
N VAL A 173 -4.39 11.93 -1.80
CA VAL A 173 -4.48 11.92 -0.34
C VAL A 173 -5.93 11.93 0.13
N PRO A 174 -6.25 11.37 1.31
CA PRO A 174 -7.61 11.36 1.83
C PRO A 174 -8.15 12.78 2.04
N GLY A 175 -9.40 13.02 1.63
CA GLY A 175 -10.08 14.31 1.81
C GLY A 175 -9.72 15.40 0.78
N ALA A 176 -8.97 15.03 -0.27
CA ALA A 176 -8.68 15.95 -1.39
C ALA A 176 -9.78 15.90 -2.45
#